data_cd4a8ade8f693524358f206d09966354
#
_entry.id   cd4a8ade8f693524358f206d09966354
#
_cell.length_a   1.000
_cell.length_b   1.000
_cell.length_c   1.000
_cell.angle_alpha   90.00
_cell.angle_beta   90.00
_cell.angle_gamma   90.00
#
_symmetry.space_group_name_H-M   'P 1'
#
loop_
_entity.id
_entity.type
_entity.pdbx_description
1 polymer ?
#
loop_
_entity_poly.entity_id
_entity_poly.type
_entity_poly.pdbx_seq_one_letter_code
_entity_poly.pdbx_strand_id
1 'polypeptide(L)'
;MISSYCFSLVGRDHIKNHIPCHDSSLIKAISSSWKIAVVADGVGSCKHAEIASEIAVNEVAELIKKQFPPSSSDERAYFSVIHAAMHGAANAIEVYVEENDPGNEMQYQTTLAVAIMSSKCLYYGSAGDSGIIALDDQGNYHLVTKKQNDDLGRVYSIPTNRLFEIGRANYIPVAVLCMTDGIYDTIAPVTLQNNKFPVNVPFANMFVTYALGLEKFKEPEAVESCKNSLIKYLQSDECKHMTDDMSVAALINTNSDLQPEDIKWEEPQIDFYALKWNEVSLYPSIETRNKLFKEFIREKNPEWTERQIDELLEKYSKTDASSSATDDMKKLTPDSDTKSNQDEKRNASSMPEVQLELDKEMMGKNTRGIRGFWKKRS
;
A
#
# COMPACT_ATOMS: atom_id res chain seq x y z
N MET A 1 22.48 9.23 -10.56
CA MET A 1 21.74 8.50 -11.63
C MET A 1 20.52 7.84 -10.98
N ILE A 2 19.37 7.78 -11.67
CA ILE A 2 18.21 7.04 -11.18
C ILE A 2 18.14 5.72 -11.94
N SER A 3 18.32 4.62 -11.23
CA SER A 3 18.04 3.28 -11.73
C SER A 3 16.56 2.96 -11.58
N SER A 4 16.04 1.96 -12.31
CA SER A 4 14.62 1.66 -12.27
C SER A 4 14.31 0.28 -12.84
N TYR A 5 13.28 -0.35 -12.32
CA TYR A 5 12.70 -1.56 -12.87
C TYR A 5 11.21 -1.64 -12.58
N CYS A 6 10.47 -2.41 -13.35
CA CYS A 6 9.08 -2.74 -13.06
C CYS A 6 8.76 -4.15 -13.52
N PHE A 7 7.71 -4.71 -12.95
CA PHE A 7 7.08 -5.95 -13.38
C PHE A 7 5.65 -6.04 -12.87
N SER A 8 4.85 -6.85 -13.56
CA SER A 8 3.53 -7.29 -13.12
C SER A 8 3.49 -8.82 -13.17
N LEU A 9 2.97 -9.44 -12.13
CA LEU A 9 2.87 -10.88 -11.98
C LEU A 9 1.41 -11.28 -11.78
N VAL A 10 0.97 -12.29 -12.51
CA VAL A 10 -0.36 -12.87 -12.31
C VAL A 10 -0.43 -13.54 -10.94
N GLY A 11 -1.46 -13.20 -10.18
CA GLY A 11 -1.75 -13.77 -8.88
C GLY A 11 -2.12 -15.25 -8.93
N ARG A 12 -1.92 -15.95 -7.81
CA ARG A 12 -2.21 -17.39 -7.73
C ARG A 12 -3.68 -17.71 -7.94
N ASP A 13 -4.57 -16.84 -7.45
CA ASP A 13 -6.01 -17.00 -7.66
C ASP A 13 -6.40 -16.77 -9.13
N HIS A 14 -5.78 -15.83 -9.81
CA HIS A 14 -5.98 -15.61 -11.24
C HIS A 14 -5.43 -16.79 -12.07
N ILE A 15 -4.22 -17.30 -11.76
CA ILE A 15 -3.67 -18.48 -12.42
C ILE A 15 -4.63 -19.68 -12.29
N LYS A 16 -5.12 -19.94 -11.06
CA LYS A 16 -6.05 -21.05 -10.78
C LYS A 16 -7.35 -20.94 -11.55
N ASN A 17 -7.85 -19.73 -11.77
CA ASN A 17 -9.11 -19.46 -12.44
C ASN A 17 -8.96 -19.12 -13.93
N HIS A 18 -7.74 -19.17 -14.48
CA HIS A 18 -7.43 -18.81 -15.87
C HIS A 18 -7.81 -17.36 -16.23
N ILE A 19 -7.66 -16.44 -15.27
CA ILE A 19 -7.89 -15.01 -15.43
C ILE A 19 -6.54 -14.35 -15.78
N PRO A 20 -6.50 -13.37 -16.71
CA PRO A 20 -5.28 -12.62 -16.99
C PRO A 20 -4.85 -11.77 -15.80
N CYS A 21 -3.62 -11.27 -15.80
CA CYS A 21 -3.19 -10.25 -14.86
C CYS A 21 -4.00 -8.98 -15.06
N HIS A 22 -4.67 -8.51 -14.02
CA HIS A 22 -5.41 -7.25 -14.06
C HIS A 22 -4.51 -6.04 -13.78
N ASP A 23 -3.32 -6.28 -13.25
CA ASP A 23 -2.34 -5.26 -12.93
C ASP A 23 -1.51 -4.82 -14.13
N SER A 24 -1.12 -3.55 -14.12
CA SER A 24 -0.16 -2.99 -15.05
C SER A 24 0.90 -2.16 -14.33
N SER A 25 2.14 -2.19 -14.84
CA SER A 25 3.25 -1.38 -14.32
C SER A 25 4.10 -0.80 -15.45
N LEU A 26 4.61 0.41 -15.27
CA LEU A 26 5.41 1.11 -16.27
C LEU A 26 6.48 1.98 -15.63
N ILE A 27 7.66 2.00 -16.26
CA ILE A 27 8.71 2.99 -16.02
C ILE A 27 8.94 3.82 -17.28
N LYS A 28 9.05 5.14 -17.11
CA LYS A 28 9.35 6.03 -18.23
C LYS A 28 10.33 7.11 -17.85
N ALA A 29 11.31 7.39 -18.72
CA ALA A 29 12.20 8.52 -18.56
C ALA A 29 11.55 9.81 -19.13
N ILE A 30 11.54 10.88 -18.34
CA ILE A 30 11.19 12.23 -18.80
C ILE A 30 12.45 12.89 -19.37
N SER A 31 13.55 12.76 -18.63
CA SER A 31 14.88 13.30 -19.00
C SER A 31 15.98 12.44 -18.37
N SER A 32 17.23 12.83 -18.50
CA SER A 32 18.36 12.19 -17.82
C SER A 32 18.26 12.26 -16.27
N SER A 33 17.50 13.23 -15.74
CA SER A 33 17.40 13.52 -14.31
C SER A 33 16.05 13.13 -13.69
N TRP A 34 15.02 12.89 -14.51
CA TRP A 34 13.66 12.62 -14.05
C TRP A 34 13.09 11.34 -14.65
N LYS A 35 12.52 10.50 -13.81
CA LYS A 35 11.81 9.28 -14.21
C LYS A 35 10.42 9.19 -13.59
N ILE A 36 9.55 8.46 -14.26
CA ILE A 36 8.19 8.16 -13.84
C ILE A 36 8.13 6.65 -13.49
N ALA A 37 7.50 6.32 -12.39
CA ALA A 37 7.03 5.00 -12.05
C ALA A 37 5.52 5.03 -11.93
N VAL A 38 4.84 4.04 -12.51
CA VAL A 38 3.38 3.94 -12.51
C VAL A 38 2.98 2.50 -12.26
N VAL A 39 1.94 2.32 -11.47
CA VAL A 39 1.20 1.06 -11.36
C VAL A 39 -0.30 1.35 -11.40
N ALA A 40 -1.06 0.38 -11.86
CA ALA A 40 -2.51 0.37 -11.84
C ALA A 40 -2.99 -1.05 -11.56
N ASP A 41 -3.94 -1.18 -10.66
CA ASP A 41 -4.58 -2.41 -10.24
C ASP A 41 -6.00 -2.41 -10.81
N GLY A 42 -6.28 -3.36 -11.68
CA GLY A 42 -7.59 -3.50 -12.30
C GLY A 42 -8.59 -4.13 -11.34
N VAL A 43 -9.71 -3.45 -11.11
CA VAL A 43 -10.72 -3.87 -10.12
C VAL A 43 -11.23 -5.29 -10.41
N GLY A 44 -10.96 -6.24 -9.54
CA GLY A 44 -11.18 -7.68 -9.75
C GLY A 44 -12.63 -8.10 -10.04
N SER A 45 -13.63 -7.26 -9.73
CA SER A 45 -15.03 -7.48 -10.10
C SER A 45 -15.38 -7.02 -11.51
N CYS A 46 -14.46 -6.36 -12.21
CA CYS A 46 -14.66 -5.83 -13.56
C CYS A 46 -14.13 -6.84 -14.59
N LYS A 47 -14.88 -7.01 -15.69
CA LYS A 47 -14.58 -8.01 -16.72
C LYS A 47 -13.36 -7.66 -17.59
N HIS A 48 -13.06 -6.37 -17.72
CA HIS A 48 -12.01 -5.83 -18.58
C HIS A 48 -11.05 -4.94 -17.79
N ALA A 49 -10.77 -5.35 -16.57
CA ALA A 49 -9.91 -4.62 -15.63
C ALA A 49 -8.46 -4.51 -16.17
N GLU A 50 -7.95 -5.55 -16.84
CA GLU A 50 -6.64 -5.59 -17.48
C GLU A 50 -6.48 -4.51 -18.57
N ILE A 51 -7.55 -4.23 -19.31
CA ILE A 51 -7.53 -3.20 -20.36
C ILE A 51 -7.49 -1.82 -19.71
N ALA A 52 -8.29 -1.62 -18.66
CA ALA A 52 -8.33 -0.34 -17.94
C ALA A 52 -6.99 0.00 -17.30
N SER A 53 -6.34 -0.96 -16.64
CA SER A 53 -5.03 -0.75 -16.01
C SER A 53 -3.93 -0.45 -17.04
N GLU A 54 -3.93 -1.17 -18.19
CA GLU A 54 -2.97 -0.92 -19.27
C GLU A 54 -3.14 0.47 -19.89
N ILE A 55 -4.37 0.90 -20.18
CA ILE A 55 -4.66 2.24 -20.69
C ILE A 55 -4.20 3.31 -19.68
N ALA A 56 -4.52 3.12 -18.39
CA ALA A 56 -4.21 4.10 -17.36
C ALA A 56 -2.70 4.33 -17.21
N VAL A 57 -1.89 3.27 -17.10
CA VAL A 57 -0.44 3.43 -16.94
C VAL A 57 0.24 4.04 -18.16
N ASN A 58 -0.21 3.68 -19.35
CA ASN A 58 0.34 4.21 -20.59
C ASN A 58 0.00 5.70 -20.75
N GLU A 59 -1.28 6.06 -20.62
CA GLU A 59 -1.74 7.43 -20.86
C GLU A 59 -1.16 8.42 -19.85
N VAL A 60 -1.20 8.08 -18.54
CA VAL A 60 -0.66 8.98 -17.50
C VAL A 60 0.83 9.23 -17.72
N ALA A 61 1.61 8.19 -18.07
CA ALA A 61 3.03 8.32 -18.31
C ALA A 61 3.36 9.15 -19.56
N GLU A 62 2.58 9.00 -20.64
CA GLU A 62 2.77 9.79 -21.85
C GLU A 62 2.43 11.25 -21.64
N LEU A 63 1.30 11.57 -20.98
CA LEU A 63 0.89 12.93 -20.71
C LEU A 63 1.88 13.64 -19.78
N ILE A 64 2.35 12.97 -18.72
CA ILE A 64 3.38 13.54 -17.85
C ILE A 64 4.67 13.77 -18.66
N LYS A 65 5.16 12.78 -19.38
CA LYS A 65 6.40 12.94 -20.19
C LYS A 65 6.31 14.13 -21.13
N LYS A 66 5.16 14.36 -21.75
CA LYS A 66 4.93 15.43 -22.72
C LYS A 66 4.87 16.80 -22.08
N GLN A 67 4.32 16.93 -20.87
CA GLN A 67 3.95 18.21 -20.26
C GLN A 67 4.79 18.58 -19.03
N PHE A 68 5.58 17.64 -18.47
CA PHE A 68 6.33 17.86 -17.23
C PHE A 68 7.38 18.94 -17.39
N PRO A 69 7.38 19.99 -16.56
CA PRO A 69 8.32 21.11 -16.66
C PRO A 69 9.58 20.85 -15.80
N PRO A 70 10.63 20.16 -16.30
CA PRO A 70 11.72 19.63 -15.48
C PRO A 70 12.55 20.70 -14.75
N SER A 71 12.38 21.96 -15.10
CA SER A 71 13.15 23.09 -14.56
C SER A 71 12.25 24.23 -14.03
N SER A 72 10.96 23.96 -13.78
CA SER A 72 10.07 24.99 -13.25
C SER A 72 10.45 25.34 -11.81
N SER A 73 10.41 26.62 -11.48
CA SER A 73 10.48 27.12 -10.10
C SER A 73 9.10 27.18 -9.43
N ASP A 74 8.02 27.05 -10.20
CA ASP A 74 6.65 27.02 -9.70
C ASP A 74 6.20 25.59 -9.44
N GLU A 75 6.06 25.24 -8.18
CA GLU A 75 5.60 23.92 -7.75
C GLU A 75 4.18 23.58 -8.24
N ARG A 76 3.32 24.58 -8.42
CA ARG A 76 1.95 24.39 -8.92
C ARG A 76 1.94 23.82 -10.34
N ALA A 77 2.95 24.11 -11.14
CA ALA A 77 3.07 23.56 -12.50
C ALA A 77 3.20 22.02 -12.47
N TYR A 78 3.93 21.47 -11.51
CA TYR A 78 4.06 20.02 -11.35
C TYR A 78 2.73 19.37 -10.94
N PHE A 79 2.05 19.94 -9.95
CA PHE A 79 0.74 19.44 -9.51
C PHE A 79 -0.30 19.51 -10.62
N SER A 80 -0.33 20.59 -11.38
CA SER A 80 -1.26 20.75 -12.51
C SER A 80 -1.03 19.71 -13.60
N VAL A 81 0.23 19.38 -13.90
CA VAL A 81 0.56 18.33 -14.88
C VAL A 81 0.13 16.96 -14.40
N ILE A 82 0.39 16.60 -13.13
CA ILE A 82 -0.01 15.31 -12.57
C ILE A 82 -1.53 15.20 -12.56
N HIS A 83 -2.23 16.24 -12.09
CA HIS A 83 -3.70 16.27 -12.06
C HIS A 83 -4.28 16.11 -13.48
N ALA A 84 -3.80 16.87 -14.45
CA ALA A 84 -4.24 16.77 -15.83
C ALA A 84 -3.98 15.38 -16.43
N ALA A 85 -2.83 14.78 -16.12
CA ALA A 85 -2.46 13.45 -16.62
C ALA A 85 -3.35 12.34 -16.01
N MET A 86 -3.67 12.40 -14.72
CA MET A 86 -4.58 11.45 -14.08
C MET A 86 -6.01 11.57 -14.62
N HIS A 87 -6.50 12.80 -14.86
CA HIS A 87 -7.77 13.01 -15.58
C HIS A 87 -7.71 12.50 -17.01
N GLY A 88 -6.56 12.69 -17.70
CA GLY A 88 -6.35 12.18 -19.04
C GLY A 88 -6.43 10.66 -19.10
N ALA A 89 -5.82 9.96 -18.13
CA ALA A 89 -5.92 8.50 -18.03
C ALA A 89 -7.37 8.03 -17.86
N ALA A 90 -8.13 8.67 -16.97
CA ALA A 90 -9.56 8.38 -16.79
C ALA A 90 -10.37 8.61 -18.08
N ASN A 91 -10.11 9.75 -18.77
CA ASN A 91 -10.78 10.04 -20.04
C ASN A 91 -10.40 9.04 -21.13
N ALA A 92 -9.16 8.57 -21.18
CA ALA A 92 -8.71 7.60 -22.17
C ALA A 92 -9.45 6.25 -22.03
N ILE A 93 -9.71 5.82 -20.78
CA ILE A 93 -10.55 4.65 -20.53
C ILE A 93 -11.98 4.88 -21.05
N GLU A 94 -12.60 6.02 -20.73
CA GLU A 94 -13.96 6.34 -21.17
C GLU A 94 -14.06 6.35 -22.71
N VAL A 95 -13.11 7.02 -23.39
CA VAL A 95 -13.06 7.04 -24.85
C VAL A 95 -12.91 5.64 -25.43
N TYR A 96 -12.02 4.82 -24.85
CA TYR A 96 -11.86 3.44 -25.29
C TYR A 96 -13.18 2.65 -25.18
N VAL A 97 -13.90 2.78 -24.07
CA VAL A 97 -15.17 2.08 -23.84
C VAL A 97 -16.24 2.60 -24.81
N GLU A 98 -16.35 3.91 -25.00
CA GLU A 98 -17.32 4.49 -25.94
C GLU A 98 -17.11 3.96 -27.38
N GLU A 99 -15.86 3.75 -27.79
CA GLU A 99 -15.52 3.30 -29.13
C GLU A 99 -15.61 1.76 -29.30
N ASN A 100 -15.32 0.96 -28.24
CA ASN A 100 -15.16 -0.48 -28.38
C ASN A 100 -16.21 -1.33 -27.67
N ASP A 101 -16.81 -0.83 -26.58
CA ASP A 101 -17.78 -1.57 -25.76
C ASP A 101 -18.81 -0.64 -25.09
N PRO A 102 -19.56 0.16 -25.87
CA PRO A 102 -20.44 1.18 -25.35
C PRO A 102 -21.53 0.61 -24.43
N GLY A 103 -21.75 1.26 -23.28
CA GLY A 103 -22.74 0.85 -22.28
C GLY A 103 -22.18 -0.12 -21.21
N ASN A 104 -20.87 -0.43 -21.26
CA ASN A 104 -20.21 -1.30 -20.28
C ASN A 104 -19.13 -0.57 -19.46
N GLU A 105 -19.28 0.74 -19.24
CA GLU A 105 -18.29 1.61 -18.56
C GLU A 105 -17.87 1.06 -17.17
N MET A 106 -18.81 0.43 -16.47
CA MET A 106 -18.56 -0.16 -15.15
C MET A 106 -17.66 -1.41 -15.16
N GLN A 107 -17.39 -1.97 -16.34
CA GLN A 107 -16.52 -3.14 -16.50
C GLN A 107 -15.05 -2.78 -16.75
N TYR A 108 -14.72 -1.47 -16.76
CA TYR A 108 -13.39 -0.93 -17.05
C TYR A 108 -12.94 -0.02 -15.92
N GLN A 109 -12.61 -0.61 -14.77
CA GLN A 109 -12.23 0.13 -13.57
C GLN A 109 -10.80 -0.28 -13.14
N THR A 110 -10.02 0.70 -12.71
CA THR A 110 -8.67 0.47 -12.19
C THR A 110 -8.28 1.51 -11.15
N THR A 111 -7.33 1.16 -10.28
CA THR A 111 -6.61 2.13 -9.45
C THR A 111 -5.52 2.82 -10.28
N LEU A 112 -4.82 3.79 -9.70
CA LEU A 112 -3.67 4.41 -10.35
C LEU A 112 -2.75 5.03 -9.31
N ALA A 113 -1.48 4.65 -9.31
CA ALA A 113 -0.45 5.28 -8.50
C ALA A 113 0.74 5.68 -9.37
N VAL A 114 1.15 6.96 -9.33
CA VAL A 114 2.25 7.51 -10.12
C VAL A 114 3.24 8.26 -9.23
N ALA A 115 4.52 7.99 -9.40
CA ALA A 115 5.62 8.70 -8.79
C ALA A 115 6.54 9.29 -9.84
N ILE A 116 6.95 10.54 -9.66
CA ILE A 116 7.89 11.27 -10.53
C ILE A 116 9.06 11.69 -9.67
N MET A 117 10.22 11.10 -9.92
CA MET A 117 11.38 11.24 -9.07
C MET A 117 12.57 11.83 -9.82
N SER A 118 13.28 12.76 -9.15
CA SER A 118 14.66 13.13 -9.40
C SER A 118 15.54 12.78 -8.20
N SER A 119 16.85 13.04 -8.29
CA SER A 119 17.75 12.84 -7.14
C SER A 119 17.47 13.75 -5.93
N LYS A 120 16.55 14.74 -6.07
CA LYS A 120 16.26 15.74 -5.03
C LYS A 120 14.79 15.87 -4.68
N CYS A 121 13.90 15.42 -5.55
CA CYS A 121 12.47 15.67 -5.42
C CYS A 121 11.67 14.42 -5.79
N LEU A 122 10.55 14.25 -5.11
CA LEU A 122 9.52 13.26 -5.40
C LEU A 122 8.18 13.98 -5.46
N TYR A 123 7.50 13.88 -6.60
CA TYR A 123 6.10 14.23 -6.80
C TYR A 123 5.29 12.96 -7.02
N TYR A 124 4.03 12.97 -6.62
CA TYR A 124 3.18 11.79 -6.72
C TYR A 124 1.72 12.13 -6.97
N GLY A 125 0.99 11.14 -7.48
CA GLY A 125 -0.46 11.13 -7.60
C GLY A 125 -1.00 9.74 -7.37
N SER A 126 -2.18 9.61 -6.74
CA SER A 126 -2.84 8.32 -6.55
C SER A 126 -4.35 8.41 -6.60
N ALA A 127 -4.98 7.31 -7.00
CA ALA A 127 -6.39 7.02 -6.93
C ALA A 127 -6.58 5.55 -6.57
N GLY A 128 -7.37 5.26 -5.55
CA GLY A 128 -7.63 3.90 -5.07
C GLY A 128 -6.68 3.45 -3.96
N ASP A 129 -6.39 2.16 -3.90
CA ASP A 129 -5.63 1.52 -2.83
C ASP A 129 -4.26 0.96 -3.25
N SER A 130 -3.87 1.12 -4.50
CA SER A 130 -2.47 1.05 -4.89
C SER A 130 -1.66 2.07 -4.10
N GLY A 131 -0.47 1.68 -3.61
CA GLY A 131 0.30 2.47 -2.68
C GLY A 131 1.66 2.91 -3.18
N ILE A 132 2.16 3.99 -2.59
CA ILE A 132 3.51 4.50 -2.80
C ILE A 132 4.22 4.57 -1.46
N ILE A 133 5.42 3.99 -1.38
CA ILE A 133 6.36 4.20 -0.29
C ILE A 133 7.65 4.84 -0.81
N ALA A 134 8.36 5.54 0.05
CA ALA A 134 9.66 6.10 -0.27
C ALA A 134 10.66 5.89 0.87
N LEU A 135 11.93 5.70 0.49
CA LEU A 135 13.07 5.72 1.41
C LEU A 135 13.76 7.08 1.24
N ASP A 136 13.99 7.78 2.35
CA ASP A 136 14.71 9.06 2.36
C ASP A 136 16.22 8.90 2.55
N ASP A 137 16.95 9.99 2.42
CA ASP A 137 18.41 10.06 2.61
C ASP A 137 18.86 9.96 4.07
N GLN A 138 17.92 9.92 5.00
CA GLN A 138 18.15 9.71 6.44
C GLN A 138 17.88 8.25 6.85
N GLY A 139 17.54 7.37 5.91
CA GLY A 139 17.24 5.97 6.15
C GLY A 139 15.84 5.70 6.71
N ASN A 140 14.89 6.62 6.57
CA ASN A 140 13.51 6.40 6.99
C ASN A 140 12.64 5.99 5.80
N TYR A 141 11.78 4.97 6.00
CA TYR A 141 10.68 4.70 5.09
C TYR A 141 9.46 5.55 5.44
N HIS A 142 8.81 6.05 4.40
CA HIS A 142 7.60 6.86 4.48
C HIS A 142 6.46 6.21 3.70
N LEU A 143 5.26 6.21 4.26
CA LEU A 143 4.04 6.01 3.49
C LEU A 143 3.74 7.32 2.76
N VAL A 144 3.79 7.30 1.43
CA VAL A 144 3.61 8.50 0.60
C VAL A 144 2.13 8.75 0.34
N THR A 145 1.37 7.68 0.09
CA THR A 145 -0.07 7.72 -0.20
C THR A 145 -0.86 6.91 0.83
N LYS A 146 -2.15 7.21 0.93
CA LYS A 146 -3.11 6.45 1.75
C LYS A 146 -4.07 5.70 0.84
N LYS A 147 -4.52 4.53 1.29
CA LYS A 147 -5.60 3.81 0.60
C LYS A 147 -6.87 4.65 0.57
N GLN A 148 -7.52 4.70 -0.58
CA GLN A 148 -8.75 5.46 -0.80
C GLN A 148 -9.90 4.49 -1.06
N ASN A 149 -10.67 4.24 -0.01
CA ASN A 149 -11.85 3.38 -0.04
C ASN A 149 -13.05 4.12 0.54
N ASP A 150 -14.24 3.74 0.11
CA ASP A 150 -15.47 4.23 0.74
C ASP A 150 -15.73 3.54 2.10
N ASP A 151 -16.77 3.98 2.79
CA ASP A 151 -17.17 3.44 4.11
C ASP A 151 -17.58 1.95 4.06
N LEU A 152 -17.79 1.39 2.87
CA LEU A 152 -18.09 -0.03 2.64
C LEU A 152 -16.85 -0.83 2.22
N GLY A 153 -15.67 -0.20 2.21
CA GLY A 153 -14.41 -0.80 1.79
C GLY A 153 -14.24 -0.93 0.27
N ARG A 154 -15.11 -0.29 -0.54
CA ARG A 154 -14.96 -0.30 -2.00
C ARG A 154 -13.92 0.72 -2.43
N VAL A 155 -13.04 0.31 -3.31
CA VAL A 155 -11.94 1.13 -3.82
C VAL A 155 -12.44 2.29 -4.67
N TYR A 156 -11.88 3.47 -4.48
CA TYR A 156 -12.10 4.62 -5.36
C TYR A 156 -11.30 4.45 -6.65
N SER A 157 -11.92 3.83 -7.65
CA SER A 157 -11.31 3.51 -8.94
C SER A 157 -11.66 4.51 -10.03
N ILE A 158 -10.74 4.70 -10.98
CA ILE A 158 -10.98 5.45 -12.21
C ILE A 158 -11.59 4.53 -13.29
N PRO A 159 -12.38 5.04 -14.24
CA PRO A 159 -12.76 6.45 -14.43
C PRO A 159 -13.92 6.93 -13.55
N THR A 160 -14.59 6.03 -12.81
CA THR A 160 -15.82 6.35 -12.06
C THR A 160 -15.58 7.37 -10.95
N ASN A 161 -14.48 7.26 -10.24
CA ASN A 161 -14.09 8.21 -9.20
C ASN A 161 -12.83 8.97 -9.64
N ARG A 162 -12.87 10.30 -9.52
CA ARG A 162 -11.76 11.18 -9.91
C ARG A 162 -11.24 12.00 -8.74
N LEU A 163 -11.31 11.45 -7.54
CA LEU A 163 -10.67 12.01 -6.35
C LEU A 163 -9.20 11.57 -6.35
N PHE A 164 -8.32 12.49 -6.68
CA PHE A 164 -6.89 12.24 -6.75
C PHE A 164 -6.18 12.84 -5.53
N GLU A 165 -5.37 12.04 -4.86
CA GLU A 165 -4.36 12.53 -3.93
C GLU A 165 -3.13 12.92 -4.74
N ILE A 166 -2.70 14.20 -4.68
CA ILE A 166 -1.52 14.70 -5.38
C ILE A 166 -0.65 15.45 -4.40
N GLY A 167 0.64 15.18 -4.44
CA GLY A 167 1.55 15.81 -3.49
C GLY A 167 3.02 15.79 -3.90
N ARG A 168 3.82 16.34 -2.99
CA ARG A 168 5.27 16.32 -3.03
C ARG A 168 5.81 15.85 -1.69
N ALA A 169 6.85 15.03 -1.70
CA ALA A 169 7.59 14.67 -0.51
C ALA A 169 8.47 15.87 -0.04
N ASN A 170 8.54 16.03 1.28
CA ASN A 170 9.34 17.10 1.93
C ASN A 170 10.74 16.62 2.37
N TYR A 171 11.20 15.51 1.81
CA TYR A 171 12.50 14.89 2.04
C TYR A 171 13.19 14.57 0.70
N ILE A 172 14.50 14.27 0.73
CA ILE A 172 15.25 13.83 -0.43
C ILE A 172 15.01 12.32 -0.63
N PRO A 173 14.44 11.92 -1.78
CA PRO A 173 14.15 10.51 -2.01
C PRO A 173 15.43 9.75 -2.43
N VAL A 174 15.65 8.60 -1.81
CA VAL A 174 16.66 7.63 -2.21
C VAL A 174 16.04 6.52 -3.05
N ALA A 175 14.86 6.03 -2.65
CA ALA A 175 14.09 5.10 -3.44
C ALA A 175 12.60 5.38 -3.33
N VAL A 176 11.86 4.99 -4.37
CA VAL A 176 10.40 5.06 -4.42
C VAL A 176 9.88 3.76 -5.03
N LEU A 177 8.87 3.19 -4.40
CA LEU A 177 8.13 2.02 -4.89
C LEU A 177 6.67 2.40 -5.07
N CYS A 178 6.16 2.30 -6.30
CA CYS A 178 4.73 2.24 -6.59
C CYS A 178 4.34 0.76 -6.64
N MET A 179 3.26 0.37 -5.97
CA MET A 179 2.86 -1.02 -5.84
C MET A 179 1.35 -1.16 -5.85
N THR A 180 0.85 -2.24 -6.46
CA THR A 180 -0.52 -2.67 -6.29
C THR A 180 -0.70 -3.35 -4.93
N ASP A 181 -1.91 -3.52 -4.47
CA ASP A 181 -2.25 -3.99 -3.13
C ASP A 181 -1.68 -5.38 -2.83
N GLY A 182 -1.57 -6.28 -3.83
CA GLY A 182 -0.95 -7.59 -3.68
C GLY A 182 0.49 -7.56 -3.13
N ILE A 183 1.22 -6.44 -3.30
CA ILE A 183 2.53 -6.21 -2.67
C ILE A 183 2.42 -5.17 -1.54
N TYR A 184 1.67 -4.09 -1.75
CA TYR A 184 1.58 -2.98 -0.82
C TYR A 184 1.09 -3.42 0.56
N ASP A 185 0.12 -4.31 0.63
CA ASP A 185 -0.43 -4.82 1.88
C ASP A 185 0.57 -5.65 2.70
N THR A 186 1.53 -6.26 2.03
CA THR A 186 2.65 -6.94 2.70
C THR A 186 3.72 -5.97 3.20
N ILE A 187 3.97 -4.90 2.46
CA ILE A 187 4.99 -3.89 2.82
C ILE A 187 4.46 -2.91 3.86
N ALA A 188 3.22 -2.46 3.71
CA ALA A 188 2.61 -1.46 4.57
C ALA A 188 1.27 -1.97 5.15
N PRO A 189 1.28 -3.09 5.88
CA PRO A 189 0.07 -3.65 6.45
C PRO A 189 -0.58 -2.66 7.42
N VAL A 190 -1.90 -2.67 7.48
CA VAL A 190 -2.69 -1.78 8.37
C VAL A 190 -2.23 -1.88 9.82
N THR A 191 -1.79 -3.06 10.25
CA THR A 191 -1.25 -3.32 11.59
C THR A 191 -0.02 -2.49 11.93
N LEU A 192 0.75 -2.05 10.93
CA LEU A 192 1.94 -1.20 11.11
C LEU A 192 1.66 0.30 10.99
N GLN A 193 0.55 0.71 10.38
CA GLN A 193 0.32 2.13 10.04
C GLN A 193 0.29 3.07 11.26
N ASN A 194 -0.06 2.56 12.43
CA ASN A 194 -0.04 3.32 13.69
C ASN A 194 1.28 3.20 14.47
N ASN A 195 2.28 2.54 13.90
CA ASN A 195 3.59 2.36 14.52
C ASN A 195 4.58 3.44 14.05
N LYS A 196 5.66 3.63 14.82
CA LYS A 196 6.77 4.52 14.44
C LYS A 196 7.40 4.14 13.10
N PHE A 197 7.41 2.84 12.79
CA PHE A 197 7.90 2.28 11.53
C PHE A 197 6.71 1.64 10.80
N PRO A 198 6.01 2.40 9.96
CA PRO A 198 4.76 1.95 9.33
C PRO A 198 4.98 0.99 8.15
N VAL A 199 6.22 0.65 7.85
CA VAL A 199 6.62 -0.21 6.73
C VAL A 199 7.33 -1.45 7.27
N ASN A 200 7.05 -2.61 6.67
CA ASN A 200 7.83 -3.83 6.86
C ASN A 200 9.19 -3.67 6.18
N VAL A 201 10.12 -3.02 6.90
CA VAL A 201 11.42 -2.63 6.36
C VAL A 201 12.23 -3.81 5.80
N PRO A 202 12.31 -4.99 6.47
CA PRO A 202 13.01 -6.14 5.91
C PRO A 202 12.47 -6.57 4.55
N PHE A 203 11.15 -6.52 4.34
CA PHE A 203 10.54 -6.87 3.06
C PHE A 203 10.72 -5.76 2.02
N ALA A 204 10.53 -4.48 2.40
CA ALA A 204 10.77 -3.34 1.52
C ALA A 204 12.22 -3.27 1.02
N ASN A 205 13.19 -3.59 1.88
CA ASN A 205 14.61 -3.63 1.52
C ASN A 205 14.94 -4.63 0.41
N MET A 206 14.17 -5.68 0.24
CA MET A 206 14.36 -6.61 -0.88
C MET A 206 14.20 -5.92 -2.24
N PHE A 207 13.41 -4.86 -2.31
CA PHE A 207 13.13 -4.12 -3.54
C PHE A 207 14.13 -3.00 -3.82
N VAL A 208 14.82 -2.48 -2.80
CA VAL A 208 15.65 -1.27 -2.95
C VAL A 208 17.13 -1.47 -2.64
N THR A 209 17.49 -2.36 -1.75
CA THR A 209 18.91 -2.54 -1.36
C THR A 209 19.49 -3.89 -1.77
N TYR A 210 18.66 -4.87 -2.01
CA TYR A 210 18.99 -6.23 -2.44
C TYR A 210 20.39 -6.71 -1.99
N ALA A 211 20.57 -6.97 -0.70
CA ALA A 211 21.76 -7.62 -0.13
C ALA A 211 23.11 -6.85 -0.19
N LEU A 212 23.29 -5.89 -1.07
CA LEU A 212 24.60 -5.37 -1.42
C LEU A 212 24.65 -3.84 -1.55
N GLY A 213 23.55 -3.18 -1.14
CA GLY A 213 23.43 -1.73 -1.20
C GLY A 213 23.01 -1.19 -2.57
N LEU A 214 22.79 0.12 -2.59
CA LEU A 214 22.27 0.84 -3.76
C LEU A 214 23.23 0.83 -4.95
N GLU A 215 24.53 0.62 -4.73
CA GLU A 215 25.55 0.61 -5.77
C GLU A 215 25.30 -0.45 -6.85
N LYS A 216 24.70 -1.58 -6.48
CA LYS A 216 24.38 -2.64 -7.44
C LYS A 216 23.39 -2.23 -8.50
N PHE A 217 22.53 -1.28 -8.18
CA PHE A 217 21.56 -0.78 -9.16
C PHE A 217 22.17 0.19 -10.20
N LYS A 218 23.48 0.45 -10.16
CA LYS A 218 24.18 1.20 -11.22
C LYS A 218 24.33 0.40 -12.51
N GLU A 219 24.43 -0.93 -12.40
CA GLU A 219 24.67 -1.84 -13.52
C GLU A 219 23.35 -2.44 -14.03
N PRO A 220 23.01 -2.31 -15.33
CA PRO A 220 21.76 -2.83 -15.88
C PRO A 220 21.56 -4.34 -15.64
N GLU A 221 22.63 -5.14 -15.77
CA GLU A 221 22.57 -6.58 -15.55
C GLU A 221 22.26 -6.93 -14.09
N ALA A 222 22.76 -6.13 -13.14
CA ALA A 222 22.47 -6.30 -11.74
C ALA A 222 21.02 -5.93 -11.41
N VAL A 223 20.49 -4.89 -12.06
CA VAL A 223 19.07 -4.50 -11.94
C VAL A 223 18.17 -5.63 -12.44
N GLU A 224 18.45 -6.17 -13.62
CA GLU A 224 17.68 -7.27 -14.19
C GLU A 224 17.79 -8.54 -13.33
N SER A 225 18.98 -8.85 -12.83
CA SER A 225 19.19 -9.99 -11.92
C SER A 225 18.42 -9.82 -10.60
N CYS A 226 18.37 -8.58 -10.05
CA CYS A 226 17.58 -8.27 -8.86
C CYS A 226 16.09 -8.48 -9.13
N LYS A 227 15.57 -7.90 -10.20
CA LYS A 227 14.19 -8.07 -10.63
C LYS A 227 13.79 -9.54 -10.76
N ASN A 228 14.60 -10.33 -11.48
CA ASN A 228 14.34 -11.76 -11.67
C ASN A 228 14.39 -12.56 -10.36
N SER A 229 15.26 -12.18 -9.42
CA SER A 229 15.33 -12.80 -8.11
C SER A 229 14.10 -12.47 -7.25
N LEU A 230 13.61 -11.24 -7.31
CA LEU A 230 12.36 -10.82 -6.66
C LEU A 230 11.16 -11.58 -7.22
N ILE A 231 11.03 -11.64 -8.54
CA ILE A 231 9.96 -12.41 -9.21
C ILE A 231 9.97 -13.85 -8.74
N LYS A 232 11.14 -14.49 -8.76
CA LYS A 232 11.28 -15.89 -8.31
C LYS A 232 10.91 -16.06 -6.84
N TYR A 233 11.25 -15.10 -5.97
CA TYR A 233 10.90 -15.14 -4.57
C TYR A 233 9.40 -14.98 -4.36
N LEU A 234 8.76 -13.99 -5.01
CA LEU A 234 7.32 -13.75 -4.91
C LEU A 234 6.49 -14.94 -5.42
N GLN A 235 7.01 -15.66 -6.39
CA GLN A 235 6.37 -16.89 -6.93
C GLN A 235 6.65 -18.15 -6.09
N SER A 236 7.55 -18.08 -5.11
CA SER A 236 7.90 -19.23 -4.26
C SER A 236 6.82 -19.57 -3.23
N ASP A 237 6.95 -20.74 -2.60
CA ASP A 237 6.06 -21.16 -1.51
C ASP A 237 6.14 -20.27 -0.27
N GLU A 238 7.23 -19.50 -0.11
CA GLU A 238 7.39 -18.54 0.98
C GLU A 238 6.36 -17.39 0.89
N CYS A 239 5.91 -17.08 -0.33
CA CYS A 239 4.90 -16.05 -0.61
C CYS A 239 3.54 -16.64 -1.05
N LYS A 240 3.24 -17.90 -0.68
CA LYS A 240 1.98 -18.57 -1.09
C LYS A 240 0.70 -17.89 -0.60
N HIS A 241 0.81 -17.06 0.44
CA HIS A 241 -0.26 -16.27 1.00
C HIS A 241 -0.60 -15.02 0.18
N MET A 242 0.33 -14.57 -0.69
CA MET A 242 0.10 -13.49 -1.63
C MET A 242 -0.60 -14.09 -2.86
N THR A 243 -1.92 -14.02 -2.89
CA THR A 243 -2.73 -14.72 -3.91
C THR A 243 -3.17 -13.82 -5.05
N ASP A 244 -3.15 -12.51 -4.83
CA ASP A 244 -3.55 -11.48 -5.79
C ASP A 244 -2.47 -11.19 -6.82
N ASP A 245 -2.80 -10.45 -7.86
CA ASP A 245 -1.84 -9.90 -8.82
C ASP A 245 -0.83 -9.01 -8.09
N MET A 246 0.41 -8.99 -8.56
CA MET A 246 1.51 -8.31 -7.88
C MET A 246 2.28 -7.42 -8.84
N SER A 247 2.16 -6.12 -8.68
CA SER A 247 2.91 -5.16 -9.51
C SER A 247 3.76 -4.23 -8.69
N VAL A 248 4.95 -3.94 -9.22
CA VAL A 248 5.84 -2.91 -8.68
C VAL A 248 6.50 -2.12 -9.79
N ALA A 249 6.65 -0.83 -9.56
CA ALA A 249 7.51 0.06 -10.34
C ALA A 249 8.44 0.82 -9.37
N ALA A 250 9.74 0.61 -9.50
CA ALA A 250 10.77 1.09 -8.59
C ALA A 250 11.68 2.15 -9.24
N LEU A 251 11.94 3.24 -8.53
CA LEU A 251 12.95 4.25 -8.87
C LEU A 251 13.98 4.32 -7.74
N ILE A 252 15.26 4.23 -8.05
CA ILE A 252 16.35 4.14 -7.07
C ILE A 252 17.44 5.15 -7.43
N ASN A 253 17.75 6.09 -6.55
CA ASN A 253 18.85 7.03 -6.68
C ASN A 253 20.17 6.37 -6.30
N THR A 254 20.89 5.84 -7.27
CA THR A 254 22.16 5.13 -7.06
C THR A 254 23.35 6.05 -6.73
N ASN A 255 23.14 7.35 -6.67
CA ASN A 255 24.15 8.32 -6.21
C ASN A 255 23.98 8.69 -4.73
N SER A 256 23.08 8.05 -4.02
CA SER A 256 22.96 8.20 -2.57
C SER A 256 24.11 7.46 -1.87
N ASP A 257 24.61 8.05 -0.80
CA ASP A 257 25.63 7.45 0.06
C ASP A 257 25.00 6.55 1.16
N LEU A 258 23.67 6.46 1.20
CA LEU A 258 22.93 5.66 2.18
C LEU A 258 23.33 4.18 2.08
N GLN A 259 23.77 3.60 3.20
CA GLN A 259 24.09 2.19 3.30
C GLN A 259 22.90 1.38 3.86
N PRO A 260 22.81 0.08 3.59
CA PRO A 260 21.72 -0.76 4.13
C PRO A 260 21.61 -0.73 5.67
N GLU A 261 22.73 -0.60 6.37
CA GLU A 261 22.80 -0.48 7.83
C GLU A 261 22.31 0.85 8.38
N ASP A 262 22.26 1.90 7.57
CA ASP A 262 21.74 3.21 7.95
C ASP A 262 20.20 3.25 7.93
N ILE A 263 19.55 2.24 7.33
CA ILE A 263 18.10 2.17 7.24
C ILE A 263 17.51 1.88 8.61
N LYS A 264 16.71 2.82 9.10
CA LYS A 264 16.14 2.76 10.44
C LYS A 264 14.99 1.79 10.51
N TRP A 265 15.08 0.87 11.46
CA TRP A 265 14.06 -0.12 11.71
C TRP A 265 14.16 -0.67 13.14
N GLU A 266 13.03 -0.89 13.74
CA GLU A 266 12.88 -1.63 14.99
C GLU A 266 11.86 -2.75 14.74
N GLU A 267 12.08 -3.92 15.34
CA GLU A 267 11.12 -5.01 15.23
C GLU A 267 9.79 -4.57 15.87
N PRO A 268 8.67 -4.60 15.12
CA PRO A 268 7.40 -4.11 15.64
C PRO A 268 6.95 -4.93 16.84
N GLN A 269 6.65 -4.25 17.93
CA GLN A 269 5.98 -4.82 19.10
C GLN A 269 4.47 -4.79 18.85
N ILE A 270 3.95 -5.77 18.10
CA ILE A 270 2.52 -5.83 17.81
C ILE A 270 1.80 -6.54 18.96
N ASP A 271 0.92 -5.80 19.61
CA ASP A 271 0.01 -6.37 20.60
C ASP A 271 -1.20 -6.99 19.89
N PHE A 272 -1.06 -8.27 19.49
CA PHE A 272 -2.13 -9.02 18.81
C PHE A 272 -3.40 -9.15 19.64
N TYR A 273 -3.31 -9.10 20.97
CA TYR A 273 -4.46 -9.12 21.83
C TYR A 273 -5.21 -7.78 21.79
N ALA A 274 -4.49 -6.66 21.77
CA ALA A 274 -5.12 -5.36 21.56
C ALA A 274 -5.84 -5.26 20.21
N LEU A 275 -5.22 -5.77 19.13
CA LEU A 275 -5.85 -5.82 17.80
C LEU A 275 -7.13 -6.66 17.82
N LYS A 276 -7.07 -7.87 18.40
CA LYS A 276 -8.26 -8.72 18.49
C LYS A 276 -9.34 -8.15 19.39
N TRP A 277 -8.94 -7.49 20.47
CA TRP A 277 -9.91 -6.80 21.34
C TRP A 277 -10.62 -5.67 20.59
N ASN A 278 -9.92 -4.84 19.85
CA ASN A 278 -10.49 -3.79 19.02
C ASN A 278 -11.48 -4.36 17.98
N GLU A 279 -11.11 -5.46 17.31
CA GLU A 279 -11.98 -6.16 16.37
C GLU A 279 -13.28 -6.64 17.03
N VAL A 280 -13.17 -7.38 18.14
CA VAL A 280 -14.36 -7.93 18.82
C VAL A 280 -15.17 -6.83 19.52
N SER A 281 -14.59 -5.68 19.86
CA SER A 281 -15.30 -4.57 20.49
C SER A 281 -16.37 -3.95 19.58
N LEU A 282 -16.31 -4.20 18.27
CA LEU A 282 -17.33 -3.80 17.29
C LEU A 282 -18.65 -4.59 17.44
N TYR A 283 -18.62 -5.76 18.05
CA TYR A 283 -19.86 -6.50 18.31
C TYR A 283 -20.70 -5.83 19.41
N PRO A 284 -22.03 -5.74 19.27
CA PRO A 284 -22.88 -5.04 20.24
C PRO A 284 -22.94 -5.74 21.61
N SER A 285 -22.86 -7.08 21.65
CA SER A 285 -22.97 -7.88 22.88
C SER A 285 -21.63 -8.05 23.58
N ILE A 286 -21.53 -7.60 24.83
CA ILE A 286 -20.35 -7.83 25.70
C ILE A 286 -20.05 -9.32 25.87
N GLU A 287 -21.09 -10.15 25.98
CA GLU A 287 -20.93 -11.60 26.10
C GLU A 287 -20.26 -12.18 24.85
N THR A 288 -20.69 -11.77 23.67
CA THR A 288 -20.11 -12.18 22.38
C THR A 288 -18.65 -11.71 22.27
N ARG A 289 -18.34 -10.45 22.62
CA ARG A 289 -16.97 -9.92 22.66
C ARG A 289 -16.05 -10.77 23.52
N ASN A 290 -16.47 -11.00 24.77
CA ASN A 290 -15.69 -11.77 25.73
C ASN A 290 -15.48 -13.21 25.26
N LYS A 291 -16.51 -13.84 24.69
CA LYS A 291 -16.42 -15.19 24.15
C LYS A 291 -15.39 -15.28 23.03
N LEU A 292 -15.52 -14.45 21.99
CA LEU A 292 -14.62 -14.43 20.83
C LEU A 292 -13.17 -14.11 21.24
N PHE A 293 -12.99 -13.18 22.18
CA PHE A 293 -11.65 -12.84 22.66
C PHE A 293 -11.02 -13.97 23.46
N LYS A 294 -11.77 -14.64 24.33
CA LYS A 294 -11.27 -15.82 25.05
C LYS A 294 -10.93 -16.99 24.13
N GLU A 295 -11.73 -17.22 23.10
CA GLU A 295 -11.45 -18.26 22.09
C GLU A 295 -10.12 -17.96 21.39
N PHE A 296 -9.88 -16.73 20.99
CA PHE A 296 -8.61 -16.29 20.40
C PHE A 296 -7.43 -16.46 21.37
N ILE A 297 -7.58 -16.09 22.66
CA ILE A 297 -6.51 -16.27 23.65
C ILE A 297 -6.16 -17.76 23.80
N ARG A 298 -7.15 -18.65 23.88
CA ARG A 298 -6.94 -20.10 24.00
C ARG A 298 -6.23 -20.68 22.78
N GLU A 299 -6.61 -20.23 21.61
CA GLU A 299 -5.97 -20.65 20.36
C GLU A 299 -4.48 -20.28 20.34
N LYS A 300 -4.13 -19.08 20.79
CA LYS A 300 -2.74 -18.61 20.82
C LYS A 300 -1.91 -19.18 21.98
N ASN A 301 -2.56 -19.61 23.06
CA ASN A 301 -1.91 -20.12 24.28
C ASN A 301 -2.65 -21.34 24.80
N PRO A 302 -2.57 -22.49 24.11
CA PRO A 302 -3.31 -23.70 24.50
C PRO A 302 -2.91 -24.24 25.88
N GLU A 303 -1.75 -23.84 26.41
CA GLU A 303 -1.26 -24.21 27.73
C GLU A 303 -1.76 -23.31 28.88
N TRP A 304 -2.44 -22.20 28.57
CA TRP A 304 -2.88 -21.25 29.58
C TRP A 304 -4.11 -21.76 30.35
N THR A 305 -4.11 -21.47 31.65
CA THR A 305 -5.24 -21.72 32.52
C THR A 305 -6.36 -20.70 32.31
N GLU A 306 -7.59 -21.05 32.63
CA GLU A 306 -8.74 -20.13 32.57
C GLU A 306 -8.47 -18.83 33.35
N ARG A 307 -7.77 -18.91 34.46
CA ARG A 307 -7.39 -17.73 35.25
C ARG A 307 -6.52 -16.76 34.48
N GLN A 308 -5.51 -17.24 33.77
CA GLN A 308 -4.63 -16.39 32.93
C GLN A 308 -5.38 -15.75 31.77
N ILE A 309 -6.34 -16.50 31.19
CA ILE A 309 -7.22 -16.00 30.13
C ILE A 309 -8.13 -14.88 30.67
N ASP A 310 -8.71 -15.08 31.86
CA ASP A 310 -9.58 -14.10 32.51
C ASP A 310 -8.80 -12.82 32.91
N GLU A 311 -7.59 -12.97 33.42
CA GLU A 311 -6.72 -11.84 33.77
C GLU A 311 -6.38 -11.00 32.51
N LEU A 312 -6.12 -11.66 31.37
CA LEU A 312 -5.87 -10.95 30.11
C LEU A 312 -7.14 -10.27 29.58
N LEU A 313 -8.29 -10.95 29.61
CA LEU A 313 -9.56 -10.34 29.22
C LEU A 313 -9.85 -9.09 30.04
N GLU A 314 -9.65 -9.15 31.37
CA GLU A 314 -9.89 -8.04 32.26
C GLU A 314 -8.97 -6.83 31.95
N LYS A 315 -7.71 -7.08 31.57
CA LYS A 315 -6.77 -6.03 31.15
C LYS A 315 -7.32 -5.22 29.99
N TYR A 316 -7.81 -5.86 28.93
CA TYR A 316 -8.28 -5.16 27.73
C TYR A 316 -9.68 -4.57 27.88
N SER A 317 -10.57 -5.24 28.59
CA SER A 317 -11.93 -4.72 28.83
C SER A 317 -11.97 -3.46 29.70
N LYS A 318 -11.01 -3.26 30.59
CA LYS A 318 -10.88 -2.03 31.40
C LYS A 318 -10.38 -0.83 30.60
N THR A 319 -9.63 -1.05 29.53
CA THR A 319 -9.09 0.01 28.69
C THR A 319 -10.20 0.76 27.93
N ASP A 320 -11.26 0.06 27.53
CA ASP A 320 -12.44 0.67 26.90
C ASP A 320 -13.24 1.58 27.86
N ALA A 321 -13.34 1.20 29.13
CA ALA A 321 -14.06 1.99 30.12
C ALA A 321 -13.38 3.34 30.44
N SER A 322 -12.06 3.44 30.25
CA SER A 322 -11.30 4.68 30.48
C SER A 322 -11.33 5.61 29.25
N SER A 323 -11.48 5.10 28.03
CA SER A 323 -11.60 5.92 26.82
C SER A 323 -12.98 6.55 26.66
N SER A 324 -14.05 5.88 27.12
CA SER A 324 -15.41 6.43 27.11
C SER A 324 -15.62 7.54 28.16
N ALA A 325 -14.88 7.50 29.26
CA ALA A 325 -15.00 8.53 30.32
C ALA A 325 -14.36 9.89 29.95
N THR A 326 -13.44 9.93 28.99
CA THR A 326 -12.80 11.17 28.52
C THR A 326 -13.61 11.92 27.45
N ASP A 327 -14.51 11.24 26.74
CA ASP A 327 -15.40 11.88 25.76
C ASP A 327 -16.63 12.56 26.43
N ASP A 328 -17.06 12.07 27.58
CA ASP A 328 -18.19 12.70 28.32
C ASP A 328 -17.82 14.00 29.05
N MET A 329 -16.55 14.23 29.32
CA MET A 329 -16.10 15.50 29.94
C MET A 329 -15.95 16.69 28.97
N LYS A 330 -16.05 16.49 27.66
CA LYS A 330 -16.03 17.56 26.65
C LYS A 330 -17.42 18.13 26.29
N LYS A 331 -18.49 17.63 26.89
CA LYS A 331 -19.88 18.04 26.58
C LYS A 331 -20.51 19.06 27.55
N LEU A 332 -19.74 19.77 28.34
CA LEU A 332 -20.24 20.78 29.25
C LEU A 332 -19.65 22.16 28.99
N THR A 333 -20.11 22.84 27.94
CA THR A 333 -20.27 24.32 27.88
C THR A 333 -21.45 24.61 26.93
N PRO A 334 -22.42 25.45 27.36
CA PRO A 334 -23.55 25.85 26.55
C PRO A 334 -23.24 27.14 25.80
N ASP A 335 -23.52 27.23 24.51
CA ASP A 335 -24.36 28.29 23.96
C ASP A 335 -24.46 28.26 22.40
N SER A 336 -25.71 28.39 22.05
CA SER A 336 -26.36 29.08 20.93
C SER A 336 -26.29 28.52 19.52
N ASP A 337 -27.49 28.07 19.11
CA ASP A 337 -28.18 28.28 17.82
C ASP A 337 -27.46 27.96 16.50
N THR A 338 -27.80 26.83 15.88
CA THR A 338 -28.70 26.81 14.69
C THR A 338 -28.98 25.37 14.24
N LYS A 339 -30.22 25.20 13.81
CA LYS A 339 -30.85 23.94 13.33
C LYS A 339 -30.20 23.42 12.05
N SER A 340 -29.96 22.11 11.93
CA SER A 340 -30.72 21.20 11.01
C SER A 340 -29.95 19.91 10.71
N ASN A 341 -30.72 18.81 10.74
CA ASN A 341 -30.64 17.53 10.04
C ASN A 341 -29.65 16.46 10.53
N GLN A 342 -30.22 15.53 11.27
CA GLN A 342 -30.57 14.13 10.98
C GLN A 342 -29.43 13.21 10.54
N ASP A 343 -29.20 12.22 11.45
CA ASP A 343 -28.93 10.81 11.24
C ASP A 343 -27.88 10.39 10.19
N GLU A 344 -26.66 10.18 10.66
CA GLU A 344 -25.79 9.17 10.07
C GLU A 344 -25.20 8.27 11.17
N LYS A 345 -25.77 7.07 11.26
CA LYS A 345 -25.16 5.95 12.00
C LYS A 345 -23.88 5.53 11.27
N ARG A 346 -22.74 5.75 11.87
CA ARG A 346 -21.47 5.20 11.41
C ARG A 346 -21.48 3.68 11.55
N ASN A 347 -21.50 2.98 10.41
CA ASN A 347 -21.11 1.58 10.35
C ASN A 347 -19.59 1.53 10.16
N ALA A 348 -18.88 1.10 11.20
CA ALA A 348 -17.46 0.75 11.06
C ALA A 348 -17.38 -0.56 10.26
N SER A 349 -16.67 -0.54 9.12
CA SER A 349 -16.41 -1.74 8.33
C SER A 349 -15.44 -2.65 9.09
N SER A 350 -15.86 -3.88 9.37
CA SER A 350 -15.01 -4.91 9.94
C SER A 350 -14.00 -5.37 8.89
N MET A 351 -12.71 -5.37 9.24
CA MET A 351 -11.72 -6.12 8.46
C MET A 351 -12.07 -7.61 8.45
N PRO A 352 -11.95 -8.32 7.33
CA PRO A 352 -12.12 -9.76 7.29
C PRO A 352 -11.12 -10.45 8.21
N GLU A 353 -11.57 -11.44 8.99
CA GLU A 353 -10.75 -12.25 9.91
C GLU A 353 -9.53 -12.87 9.22
N VAL A 354 -9.65 -13.16 7.92
CA VAL A 354 -8.61 -13.67 7.02
C VAL A 354 -7.43 -12.69 6.88
N GLN A 355 -7.67 -11.38 6.83
CA GLN A 355 -6.61 -10.39 6.67
C GLN A 355 -5.72 -10.29 7.92
N LEU A 356 -6.34 -10.42 9.10
CA LEU A 356 -5.62 -10.37 10.37
C LEU A 356 -4.73 -11.62 10.59
N GLU A 357 -5.14 -12.79 10.09
CA GLU A 357 -4.33 -14.01 10.14
C GLU A 357 -3.17 -13.98 9.14
N LEU A 358 -3.41 -13.46 7.94
CA LEU A 358 -2.38 -13.26 6.92
C LEU A 358 -1.27 -12.35 7.44
N ASP A 359 -1.62 -11.23 8.06
CA ASP A 359 -0.66 -10.28 8.64
C ASP A 359 0.20 -10.92 9.75
N LYS A 360 -0.37 -11.80 10.57
CA LYS A 360 0.36 -12.53 11.63
C LYS A 360 1.33 -13.57 11.07
N GLU A 361 0.89 -14.32 10.08
CA GLU A 361 1.71 -15.36 9.43
C GLU A 361 2.89 -14.75 8.69
N MET A 362 2.70 -13.58 8.09
CA MET A 362 3.72 -12.83 7.37
C MET A 362 4.79 -12.26 8.30
N MET A 363 4.41 -11.66 9.42
CA MET A 363 5.36 -11.08 10.38
C MET A 363 6.23 -12.14 11.05
N GLY A 364 5.68 -13.31 11.37
CA GLY A 364 6.43 -14.41 11.99
C GLY A 364 7.35 -15.16 11.02
N LYS A 365 6.99 -15.25 9.75
CA LYS A 365 7.71 -16.05 8.73
C LYS A 365 8.71 -15.24 7.91
N ASN A 366 8.43 -13.97 7.64
CA ASN A 366 9.35 -13.11 6.88
C ASN A 366 10.68 -12.88 7.62
N THR A 367 10.67 -12.75 8.94
CA THR A 367 11.94 -12.67 9.72
C THR A 367 12.79 -13.94 9.62
N ARG A 368 12.15 -15.13 9.44
CA ARG A 368 12.88 -16.41 9.25
C ARG A 368 13.30 -16.62 7.79
N GLY A 369 12.45 -16.31 6.83
CA GLY A 369 12.74 -16.43 5.39
C GLY A 369 13.87 -15.48 4.97
N ILE A 370 13.82 -14.23 5.42
CA ILE A 370 14.84 -13.22 5.14
C ILE A 370 16.19 -13.63 5.77
N ARG A 371 16.21 -14.10 7.02
CA ARG A 371 17.45 -14.62 7.64
C ARG A 371 18.02 -15.84 6.88
N GLY A 372 17.16 -16.68 6.31
CA GLY A 372 17.58 -17.84 5.50
C GLY A 372 18.14 -17.44 4.13
N PHE A 373 17.56 -16.43 3.49
CA PHE A 373 18.00 -15.92 2.20
C PHE A 373 19.38 -15.24 2.32
N TRP A 374 19.62 -14.50 3.40
CA TRP A 374 20.91 -13.84 3.67
C TRP A 374 22.02 -14.81 4.09
N LYS A 375 21.70 -15.88 4.85
CA LYS A 375 22.71 -16.88 5.28
C LYS A 375 23.22 -17.80 4.17
N LYS A 376 22.52 -17.95 3.05
CA LYS A 376 22.94 -18.83 1.94
C LYS A 376 23.89 -18.16 0.94
N ARG A 377 24.26 -16.89 1.12
CA ARG A 377 25.11 -16.12 0.20
C ARG A 377 26.26 -15.36 0.83
N SER A 378 26.51 -15.52 2.14
CA SER A 378 27.73 -15.06 2.82
C SER A 378 28.81 -16.13 2.81
#